data_ee59a85c05c4df3cc43e66e52ecf1276
#
_entry.id   ee59a85c05c4df3cc43e66e52ecf1276
#
_cell.length_a   1.000
_cell.length_b   1.000
_cell.length_c   1.000
_cell.angle_alpha   90.00
_cell.angle_beta   90.00
_cell.angle_gamma   90.00
#
_symmetry.space_group_name_H-M   'P 1'
#
loop_
_entity.id
_entity.type
_entity.pdbx_description
1 polymer ?
#
loop_
_entity_poly.entity_id
_entity_poly.type
_entity_poly.pdbx_seq_one_letter_code
_entity_poly.pdbx_strand_id
1 'polypeptide(L)'
;DSKLVAVLKQHYEYGFKYDSIRELMRFRQFADAMDIELTEDDESLKAAILACGTVIDDKVYCKSDDMPKELQKIIDEVFASGACVIYYESLFEKEQEWMESRVITSADMLKEYLQKNIAGCSYSKKFMVKGNRRSEKEAVTDELKRVWGDCPSNDVNDLGDRLPYIPLSNIWRVISGNDLFVLVSEGKYLFIKRFIITPDEEEDILEFVESACEENGFASLSDVPLGSIEEENYELTQLAIYNAIYKKVLSGRYHLNGKILTKEKTDLDAVALLKQYIKGKDECTFDEVADKVVELTGGTNRQYAFQALYDDMVRVDKNRFVANRFVNFKIDEVDSILSGFI
;
A
#
# COMPACT_ATOMS: atom_id res chain seq x y z
N ASP A 1 -1.39 -49.53 0.00
CA ASP A 1 -1.09 -48.08 0.16
C ASP A 1 -0.70 -47.71 1.59
N SER A 2 -1.22 -48.40 2.63
CA SER A 2 -0.80 -48.16 4.01
C SER A 2 0.69 -48.44 4.25
N LYS A 3 1.30 -49.37 3.50
CA LYS A 3 2.72 -49.71 3.56
C LYS A 3 3.60 -48.55 3.04
N LEU A 4 3.25 -47.95 1.91
CA LEU A 4 3.97 -46.81 1.32
C LEU A 4 3.88 -45.59 2.22
N VAL A 5 2.72 -45.37 2.82
CA VAL A 5 2.48 -44.29 3.80
C VAL A 5 3.38 -44.46 5.03
N ALA A 6 3.58 -45.71 5.50
CA ALA A 6 4.46 -45.96 6.64
C ALA A 6 5.92 -45.56 6.32
N VAL A 7 6.44 -45.94 5.16
CA VAL A 7 7.78 -45.56 4.70
C VAL A 7 7.92 -44.05 4.55
N LEU A 8 6.93 -43.39 3.94
CA LEU A 8 6.92 -41.93 3.78
C LEU A 8 6.96 -41.22 5.13
N LYS A 9 6.13 -41.64 6.09
CA LYS A 9 6.07 -41.04 7.44
C LYS A 9 7.37 -41.19 8.21
N GLN A 10 8.02 -42.33 8.07
CA GLN A 10 9.20 -42.65 8.88
C GLN A 10 10.50 -42.07 8.32
N HIS A 11 10.63 -41.98 7.01
CA HIS A 11 11.92 -41.66 6.36
C HIS A 11 11.90 -40.41 5.51
N TYR A 12 10.72 -39.84 5.21
CA TYR A 12 10.58 -38.71 4.30
C TYR A 12 9.76 -37.54 4.92
N GLU A 13 10.13 -37.19 6.14
CA GLU A 13 9.53 -36.06 6.85
C GLU A 13 9.57 -34.76 6.05
N TYR A 14 10.66 -34.52 5.28
CA TYR A 14 10.86 -33.36 4.43
C TYR A 14 10.47 -33.57 2.94
N GLY A 15 9.64 -34.59 2.70
CA GLY A 15 9.13 -34.95 1.39
C GLY A 15 10.03 -35.88 0.59
N PHE A 16 9.37 -36.73 -0.22
CA PHE A 16 10.01 -37.66 -1.15
C PHE A 16 10.13 -36.99 -2.53
N LYS A 17 11.38 -36.88 -3.07
CA LYS A 17 11.61 -36.31 -4.39
C LYS A 17 11.30 -37.32 -5.49
N TYR A 18 10.11 -37.21 -6.09
CA TYR A 18 9.53 -38.23 -6.96
C TYR A 18 10.20 -38.33 -8.35
N ASP A 19 10.93 -37.31 -8.81
CA ASP A 19 11.66 -37.34 -10.08
C ASP A 19 13.11 -37.85 -9.96
N SER A 20 13.51 -38.29 -8.75
CA SER A 20 14.86 -38.79 -8.46
C SER A 20 14.91 -40.32 -8.43
N ILE A 21 15.55 -40.93 -9.42
CA ILE A 21 15.81 -42.38 -9.43
C ILE A 21 16.57 -42.82 -8.17
N ARG A 22 17.49 -41.97 -7.70
CA ARG A 22 18.26 -42.23 -6.48
C ARG A 22 17.37 -42.29 -5.23
N GLU A 23 16.39 -41.39 -5.15
CA GLU A 23 15.44 -41.39 -4.02
C GLU A 23 14.47 -42.58 -4.12
N LEU A 24 14.09 -42.99 -5.32
CA LEU A 24 13.28 -44.20 -5.50
C LEU A 24 14.00 -45.45 -5.06
N MET A 25 15.31 -45.58 -5.35
CA MET A 25 16.13 -46.66 -4.87
C MET A 25 16.25 -46.65 -3.33
N ARG A 26 16.43 -45.48 -2.70
CA ARG A 26 16.42 -45.33 -1.25
C ARG A 26 15.08 -45.70 -0.65
N PHE A 27 14.00 -45.35 -1.26
CA PHE A 27 12.66 -45.69 -0.85
C PHE A 27 12.49 -47.22 -0.76
N ARG A 28 12.96 -47.96 -1.77
CA ARG A 28 12.96 -49.44 -1.76
C ARG A 28 13.80 -50.00 -0.62
N GLN A 29 14.99 -49.45 -0.38
CA GLN A 29 15.87 -49.87 0.72
C GLN A 29 15.19 -49.63 2.09
N PHE A 30 14.52 -48.49 2.28
CA PHE A 30 13.79 -48.24 3.53
C PHE A 30 12.56 -49.15 3.69
N ALA A 31 11.85 -49.45 2.59
CA ALA A 31 10.75 -50.38 2.61
C ALA A 31 11.23 -51.81 3.01
N ASP A 32 12.33 -52.27 2.42
CA ASP A 32 12.94 -53.53 2.73
C ASP A 32 13.39 -53.61 4.20
N ALA A 33 14.01 -52.53 4.72
CA ALA A 33 14.39 -52.41 6.12
C ALA A 33 13.19 -52.43 7.10
N MET A 34 11.99 -52.15 6.60
CA MET A 34 10.74 -52.25 7.35
C MET A 34 9.95 -53.53 7.09
N ASP A 35 10.55 -54.52 6.48
CA ASP A 35 9.91 -55.78 6.06
C ASP A 35 8.71 -55.57 5.10
N ILE A 36 8.77 -54.50 4.29
CA ILE A 36 7.77 -54.16 3.30
C ILE A 36 8.25 -54.58 1.92
N GLU A 37 7.70 -55.65 1.39
CA GLU A 37 7.99 -56.11 0.03
C GLU A 37 7.28 -55.22 -1.01
N LEU A 38 8.08 -54.64 -1.91
CA LEU A 38 7.59 -53.83 -3.06
C LEU A 38 7.89 -54.59 -4.35
N THR A 39 6.86 -55.05 -5.01
CA THR A 39 6.93 -55.87 -6.24
C THR A 39 6.69 -55.07 -7.51
N GLU A 40 6.26 -53.81 -7.38
CA GLU A 40 5.94 -52.91 -8.50
C GLU A 40 7.24 -52.48 -9.24
N ASP A 41 7.13 -52.22 -10.54
CA ASP A 41 8.15 -51.53 -11.31
C ASP A 41 8.26 -50.07 -10.87
N ASP A 42 9.33 -49.40 -11.28
CA ASP A 42 9.64 -48.03 -10.82
C ASP A 42 8.57 -47.01 -11.16
N GLU A 43 7.92 -47.10 -12.34
CA GLU A 43 6.87 -46.16 -12.76
C GLU A 43 5.58 -46.42 -11.95
N SER A 44 5.23 -47.66 -11.76
CA SER A 44 4.05 -48.04 -10.94
C SER A 44 4.25 -47.67 -9.47
N LEU A 45 5.46 -47.87 -8.92
CA LEU A 45 5.79 -47.46 -7.57
C LEU A 45 5.76 -45.92 -7.42
N LYS A 46 6.33 -45.20 -8.36
CA LYS A 46 6.24 -43.73 -8.40
C LYS A 46 4.81 -43.25 -8.41
N ALA A 47 3.94 -43.82 -9.27
CA ALA A 47 2.53 -43.46 -9.34
C ALA A 47 1.80 -43.76 -8.01
N ALA A 48 2.11 -44.90 -7.37
CA ALA A 48 1.55 -45.28 -6.08
C ALA A 48 2.00 -44.33 -4.96
N ILE A 49 3.28 -43.93 -4.93
CA ILE A 49 3.79 -42.95 -3.98
C ILE A 49 3.11 -41.57 -4.17
N LEU A 50 2.97 -41.13 -5.42
CA LEU A 50 2.27 -39.87 -5.74
C LEU A 50 0.80 -39.90 -5.26
N ALA A 51 0.14 -41.05 -5.31
CA ALA A 51 -1.22 -41.21 -4.79
C ALA A 51 -1.33 -41.20 -3.26
N CYS A 52 -0.23 -41.49 -2.56
CA CYS A 52 -0.18 -41.54 -1.08
C CYS A 52 0.03 -40.16 -0.44
N GLY A 53 0.38 -39.13 -1.23
CA GLY A 53 0.78 -37.82 -0.69
C GLY A 53 0.19 -36.63 -1.42
N THR A 54 0.55 -35.44 -0.92
CA THR A 54 0.34 -34.17 -1.61
C THR A 54 1.66 -33.79 -2.28
N VAL A 55 1.61 -33.50 -3.59
CA VAL A 55 2.78 -33.02 -4.33
C VAL A 55 2.88 -31.52 -4.13
N ILE A 56 4.03 -31.06 -3.62
CA ILE A 56 4.38 -29.65 -3.46
C ILE A 56 5.78 -29.50 -4.06
N ASP A 57 5.95 -28.59 -5.02
CA ASP A 57 7.15 -28.49 -5.86
C ASP A 57 7.49 -29.83 -6.52
N ASP A 58 8.70 -30.35 -6.30
CA ASP A 58 9.20 -31.62 -6.84
C ASP A 58 9.13 -32.77 -5.81
N LYS A 59 8.34 -32.62 -4.71
CA LYS A 59 8.29 -33.59 -3.61
C LYS A 59 6.89 -34.05 -3.28
N VAL A 60 6.79 -35.27 -2.79
CA VAL A 60 5.57 -35.86 -2.22
C VAL A 60 5.66 -35.86 -0.71
N TYR A 61 4.69 -35.22 -0.08
CA TYR A 61 4.52 -35.23 1.39
C TYR A 61 3.38 -36.16 1.76
N CYS A 62 3.61 -36.97 2.79
CA CYS A 62 2.60 -37.95 3.24
C CYS A 62 1.31 -37.24 3.65
N LYS A 63 0.16 -37.69 3.18
CA LYS A 63 -1.14 -37.25 3.66
C LYS A 63 -1.33 -37.62 5.11
N SER A 64 -1.54 -36.61 5.98
CA SER A 64 -2.20 -36.81 7.24
C SER A 64 -3.70 -36.78 6.99
N ASP A 65 -4.44 -37.82 7.31
CA ASP A 65 -5.88 -37.91 7.03
C ASP A 65 -6.68 -36.79 7.74
N ASP A 66 -6.16 -36.28 8.85
CA ASP A 66 -6.84 -35.23 9.64
C ASP A 66 -6.36 -33.81 9.33
N MET A 67 -5.20 -33.64 8.71
CA MET A 67 -4.62 -32.34 8.41
C MET A 67 -5.56 -31.41 7.58
N PRO A 68 -6.25 -31.87 6.52
CA PRO A 68 -7.18 -31.00 5.79
C PRO A 68 -8.33 -30.52 6.67
N LYS A 69 -8.84 -31.36 7.57
CA LYS A 69 -9.95 -31.02 8.47
C LYS A 69 -9.51 -30.00 9.53
N GLU A 70 -8.31 -30.19 10.11
CA GLU A 70 -7.75 -29.29 11.11
C GLU A 70 -7.48 -27.93 10.49
N LEU A 71 -6.88 -27.88 9.29
CA LEU A 71 -6.62 -26.64 8.57
C LEU A 71 -7.93 -25.94 8.12
N GLN A 72 -8.92 -26.72 7.66
CA GLN A 72 -10.26 -26.19 7.37
C GLN A 72 -10.87 -25.53 8.61
N LYS A 73 -10.73 -26.17 9.78
CA LYS A 73 -11.23 -25.61 11.04
C LYS A 73 -10.56 -24.27 11.38
N ILE A 74 -9.21 -24.17 11.27
CA ILE A 74 -8.48 -22.91 11.48
C ILE A 74 -9.02 -21.82 10.55
N ILE A 75 -9.18 -22.12 9.26
CA ILE A 75 -9.68 -21.18 8.28
C ILE A 75 -11.14 -20.78 8.56
N ASP A 76 -11.97 -21.73 8.93
CA ASP A 76 -13.38 -21.48 9.27
C ASP A 76 -13.50 -20.59 10.52
N GLU A 77 -12.62 -20.76 11.51
CA GLU A 77 -12.54 -19.91 12.71
C GLU A 77 -12.14 -18.48 12.31
N VAL A 78 -11.15 -18.30 11.44
CA VAL A 78 -10.75 -16.99 10.91
C VAL A 78 -11.91 -16.33 10.19
N PHE A 79 -12.59 -17.04 9.29
CA PHE A 79 -13.75 -16.49 8.57
C PHE A 79 -14.98 -16.29 9.47
N ALA A 80 -15.13 -17.06 10.54
CA ALA A 80 -16.19 -16.87 11.52
C ALA A 80 -16.00 -15.58 12.33
N SER A 81 -14.76 -15.10 12.50
CA SER A 81 -14.47 -13.78 13.10
C SER A 81 -14.91 -12.60 12.21
N GLY A 82 -15.42 -12.87 11.01
CA GLY A 82 -15.85 -11.89 10.02
C GLY A 82 -14.77 -11.51 9.00
N ALA A 83 -13.54 -12.02 9.12
CA ALA A 83 -12.51 -11.82 8.13
C ALA A 83 -12.92 -12.40 6.77
N CYS A 84 -12.55 -11.72 5.68
CA CYS A 84 -12.83 -12.18 4.32
C CYS A 84 -11.56 -12.43 3.49
N VAL A 85 -10.40 -12.05 3.98
CA VAL A 85 -9.08 -12.22 3.34
C VAL A 85 -8.05 -12.76 4.32
N ILE A 86 -7.22 -13.68 3.85
CA ILE A 86 -6.12 -14.29 4.63
C ILE A 86 -4.88 -14.30 3.75
N TYR A 87 -3.80 -13.67 4.21
CA TYR A 87 -2.48 -13.77 3.59
C TYR A 87 -1.79 -15.04 4.08
N TYR A 88 -1.17 -15.77 3.15
CA TYR A 88 -0.51 -17.04 3.49
C TYR A 88 0.66 -16.84 4.45
N GLU A 89 1.43 -15.75 4.28
CA GLU A 89 2.53 -15.38 5.16
C GLU A 89 2.03 -15.16 6.60
N SER A 90 1.02 -14.32 6.78
CA SER A 90 0.47 -14.05 8.12
C SER A 90 -0.19 -15.27 8.76
N LEU A 91 -0.85 -16.12 7.98
CA LEU A 91 -1.41 -17.37 8.49
C LEU A 91 -0.29 -18.35 8.88
N PHE A 92 0.75 -18.46 8.06
CA PHE A 92 1.90 -19.31 8.33
C PHE A 92 2.64 -18.88 9.60
N GLU A 93 2.96 -17.60 9.73
CA GLU A 93 3.63 -17.05 10.92
C GLU A 93 2.82 -17.27 12.20
N LYS A 94 1.51 -17.12 12.13
CA LYS A 94 0.63 -17.25 13.29
C LYS A 94 0.46 -18.69 13.75
N GLU A 95 0.46 -19.63 12.83
CA GLU A 95 0.26 -21.06 13.07
C GLU A 95 1.56 -21.87 12.83
N GLN A 96 2.72 -21.22 12.93
CA GLN A 96 4.01 -21.76 12.51
C GLN A 96 4.31 -23.11 13.15
N GLU A 97 4.23 -23.22 14.48
CA GLU A 97 4.52 -24.46 15.20
C GLU A 97 3.62 -25.62 14.75
N TRP A 98 2.34 -25.33 14.55
CA TRP A 98 1.37 -26.31 14.06
C TRP A 98 1.70 -26.75 12.63
N MET A 99 2.04 -25.81 11.75
CA MET A 99 2.36 -26.07 10.35
C MET A 99 3.66 -26.83 10.18
N GLU A 100 4.72 -26.43 10.87
CA GLU A 100 6.02 -27.11 10.85
C GLU A 100 5.92 -28.54 11.37
N SER A 101 5.11 -28.80 12.41
CA SER A 101 4.84 -30.14 12.89
C SER A 101 4.16 -31.06 11.87
N ARG A 102 3.62 -30.47 10.78
CA ARG A 102 2.95 -31.15 9.66
C ARG A 102 3.67 -30.94 8.34
N VAL A 103 4.94 -30.54 8.42
CA VAL A 103 5.84 -30.40 7.26
C VAL A 103 5.50 -29.28 6.28
N ILE A 104 4.62 -28.36 6.66
CA ILE A 104 4.47 -27.08 5.93
C ILE A 104 5.50 -26.11 6.48
N THR A 105 6.56 -25.85 5.70
CA THR A 105 7.72 -25.07 6.15
C THR A 105 7.79 -23.67 5.49
N SER A 106 6.82 -23.31 4.69
CA SER A 106 6.75 -21.99 4.04
C SER A 106 5.33 -21.57 3.66
N ALA A 107 5.13 -20.28 3.49
CA ALA A 107 3.87 -19.72 3.01
C ALA A 107 3.49 -20.21 1.59
N ASP A 108 4.46 -20.48 0.73
CA ASP A 108 4.21 -21.01 -0.62
C ASP A 108 3.72 -22.45 -0.56
N MET A 109 4.32 -23.30 0.29
CA MET A 109 3.83 -24.66 0.54
C MET A 109 2.41 -24.63 1.12
N LEU A 110 2.15 -23.75 2.09
CA LEU A 110 0.81 -23.55 2.64
C LEU A 110 -0.20 -23.20 1.56
N LYS A 111 0.11 -22.24 0.69
CA LYS A 111 -0.74 -21.85 -0.43
C LYS A 111 -1.10 -23.04 -1.31
N GLU A 112 -0.10 -23.81 -1.77
CA GLU A 112 -0.34 -24.97 -2.62
C GLU A 112 -1.19 -26.04 -1.94
N TYR A 113 -0.95 -26.26 -0.64
CA TYR A 113 -1.73 -27.18 0.16
C TYR A 113 -3.20 -26.73 0.27
N LEU A 114 -3.42 -25.44 0.58
CA LEU A 114 -4.75 -24.83 0.67
C LEU A 114 -5.52 -24.96 -0.65
N GLN A 115 -4.89 -24.64 -1.77
CA GLN A 115 -5.52 -24.74 -3.08
C GLN A 115 -6.01 -26.14 -3.43
N LYS A 116 -5.28 -27.16 -2.95
CA LYS A 116 -5.60 -28.57 -3.25
C LYS A 116 -6.66 -29.16 -2.33
N ASN A 117 -6.77 -28.67 -1.10
CA ASN A 117 -7.52 -29.34 -0.04
C ASN A 117 -8.68 -28.52 0.53
N ILE A 118 -8.69 -27.20 0.35
CA ILE A 118 -9.71 -26.32 0.94
C ILE A 118 -10.61 -25.76 -0.16
N ALA A 119 -11.89 -25.96 -0.01
CA ALA A 119 -12.91 -25.45 -0.95
C ALA A 119 -13.56 -24.14 -0.47
N GLY A 120 -14.30 -23.48 -1.34
CA GLY A 120 -15.07 -22.28 -0.99
C GLY A 120 -14.26 -20.98 -0.93
N CYS A 121 -12.99 -21.00 -1.34
CA CYS A 121 -12.11 -19.86 -1.42
C CYS A 121 -11.60 -19.60 -2.83
N SER A 122 -11.29 -18.36 -3.13
CA SER A 122 -10.56 -17.95 -4.33
C SER A 122 -9.12 -17.60 -3.95
N TYR A 123 -8.17 -18.14 -4.71
CA TYR A 123 -6.74 -18.10 -4.42
C TYR A 123 -6.02 -17.12 -5.33
N SER A 124 -5.21 -16.25 -4.75
CA SER A 124 -4.31 -15.31 -5.43
C SER A 124 -2.84 -15.65 -5.15
N LYS A 125 -1.89 -14.85 -5.66
CA LYS A 125 -0.48 -15.14 -5.46
C LYS A 125 -0.06 -15.10 -3.98
N LYS A 126 -0.58 -14.14 -3.20
CA LYS A 126 -0.15 -13.89 -1.82
C LYS A 126 -1.25 -14.11 -0.77
N PHE A 127 -2.50 -14.20 -1.18
CA PHE A 127 -3.65 -14.27 -0.29
C PHE A 127 -4.77 -15.11 -0.88
N MET A 128 -5.69 -15.52 -0.03
CA MET A 128 -6.96 -16.09 -0.42
C MET A 128 -8.11 -15.25 0.12
N VAL A 129 -9.26 -15.33 -0.53
CA VAL A 129 -10.52 -14.70 -0.10
C VAL A 129 -11.62 -15.71 0.00
N LYS A 130 -12.55 -15.52 0.93
CA LYS A 130 -13.76 -16.32 1.05
C LYS A 130 -14.67 -16.06 -0.16
N GLY A 131 -15.10 -17.13 -0.83
CA GLY A 131 -16.02 -17.05 -1.96
C GLY A 131 -15.37 -16.57 -3.27
N ASN A 132 -16.00 -15.61 -3.93
CA ASN A 132 -15.59 -15.14 -5.25
C ASN A 132 -14.28 -14.35 -5.23
N ARG A 133 -13.56 -14.41 -6.35
CA ARG A 133 -12.30 -13.68 -6.53
C ARG A 133 -12.53 -12.18 -6.42
N ARG A 134 -11.65 -11.52 -5.64
CA ARG A 134 -11.57 -10.06 -5.47
C ARG A 134 -10.15 -9.59 -5.69
N SER A 135 -9.99 -8.33 -6.06
CA SER A 135 -8.68 -7.70 -6.05
C SER A 135 -8.20 -7.52 -4.61
N GLU A 136 -6.90 -7.43 -4.42
CA GLU A 136 -6.30 -7.18 -3.11
C GLU A 136 -6.81 -5.86 -2.49
N LYS A 137 -6.88 -4.81 -3.32
CA LYS A 137 -7.37 -3.50 -2.88
C LYS A 137 -8.82 -3.59 -2.35
N GLU A 138 -9.70 -4.28 -3.06
CA GLU A 138 -11.10 -4.46 -2.62
C GLU A 138 -11.19 -5.26 -1.32
N ALA A 139 -10.52 -6.42 -1.26
CA ALA A 139 -10.59 -7.31 -0.10
C ALA A 139 -10.03 -6.63 1.17
N VAL A 140 -8.86 -6.01 1.10
CA VAL A 140 -8.26 -5.29 2.24
C VAL A 140 -9.07 -4.04 2.60
N THR A 141 -9.64 -3.33 1.62
CA THR A 141 -10.52 -2.18 1.90
C THR A 141 -11.78 -2.60 2.67
N ASP A 142 -12.36 -3.74 2.33
CA ASP A 142 -13.55 -4.22 3.04
C ASP A 142 -13.20 -4.66 4.48
N GLU A 143 -12.02 -5.25 4.69
CA GLU A 143 -11.51 -5.53 6.03
C GLU A 143 -11.28 -4.26 6.84
N LEU A 144 -10.66 -3.24 6.26
CA LEU A 144 -10.46 -1.94 6.90
C LEU A 144 -11.79 -1.32 7.32
N LYS A 145 -12.80 -1.32 6.44
CA LYS A 145 -14.15 -0.84 6.78
C LYS A 145 -14.78 -1.63 7.93
N ARG A 146 -14.61 -2.95 7.93
CA ARG A 146 -15.17 -3.83 8.97
C ARG A 146 -14.62 -3.52 10.36
N VAL A 147 -13.29 -3.29 10.46
CA VAL A 147 -12.63 -3.06 11.76
C VAL A 147 -12.50 -1.59 12.13
N TRP A 148 -12.93 -0.66 11.26
CA TRP A 148 -12.73 0.78 11.47
C TRP A 148 -13.36 1.30 12.76
N GLY A 149 -14.56 0.81 13.10
CA GLY A 149 -15.31 1.25 14.27
C GLY A 149 -15.97 2.62 14.07
N ASP A 150 -16.26 3.29 15.17
CA ASP A 150 -16.97 4.57 15.18
C ASP A 150 -16.04 5.79 15.17
N CYS A 151 -14.76 5.61 15.40
CA CYS A 151 -13.78 6.70 15.38
C CYS A 151 -13.67 7.31 13.96
N PRO A 152 -13.60 8.64 13.84
CA PRO A 152 -13.37 9.29 12.55
C PRO A 152 -12.05 8.84 11.92
N SER A 153 -10.99 8.73 12.72
CA SER A 153 -9.65 8.36 12.29
C SER A 153 -9.04 7.24 13.12
N ASN A 154 -8.17 6.44 12.51
CA ASN A 154 -7.43 5.36 13.16
C ASN A 154 -5.96 5.39 12.80
N ASP A 155 -5.10 4.93 13.72
CA ASP A 155 -3.70 4.62 13.43
C ASP A 155 -3.59 3.30 12.65
N VAL A 156 -2.67 3.23 11.69
CA VAL A 156 -2.50 2.05 10.85
C VAL A 156 -1.98 0.86 11.65
N ASN A 157 -1.16 1.09 12.68
CA ASN A 157 -0.67 0.02 13.54
C ASN A 157 -1.81 -0.59 14.35
N ASP A 158 -2.69 0.23 14.93
CA ASP A 158 -3.89 -0.25 15.65
C ASP A 158 -4.83 -1.04 14.73
N LEU A 159 -4.93 -0.64 13.45
CA LEU A 159 -5.67 -1.40 12.44
C LEU A 159 -4.98 -2.73 12.14
N GLY A 160 -3.64 -2.76 12.11
CA GLY A 160 -2.85 -3.97 11.95
C GLY A 160 -3.12 -5.00 13.04
N ASP A 161 -3.19 -4.56 14.30
CA ASP A 161 -3.51 -5.42 15.44
C ASP A 161 -4.92 -6.04 15.35
N ARG A 162 -5.87 -5.31 14.75
CA ARG A 162 -7.25 -5.79 14.49
C ARG A 162 -7.36 -6.67 13.24
N LEU A 163 -6.34 -6.67 12.38
CA LEU A 163 -6.28 -7.40 11.11
C LEU A 163 -5.08 -8.37 11.07
N PRO A 164 -5.01 -9.34 11.99
CA PRO A 164 -3.80 -10.17 12.21
C PRO A 164 -3.46 -11.12 11.05
N TYR A 165 -4.33 -11.25 10.05
CA TYR A 165 -4.12 -12.07 8.86
C TYR A 165 -3.77 -11.25 7.61
N ILE A 166 -3.49 -9.95 7.78
CA ILE A 166 -3.05 -9.05 6.72
C ILE A 166 -1.73 -8.42 7.14
N PRO A 167 -0.63 -8.58 6.38
CA PRO A 167 0.64 -7.92 6.69
C PRO A 167 0.47 -6.40 6.77
N LEU A 168 1.09 -5.79 7.78
CA LEU A 168 0.99 -4.35 8.02
C LEU A 168 1.39 -3.51 6.79
N SER A 169 2.42 -3.95 6.06
CA SER A 169 2.86 -3.33 4.80
C SER A 169 1.77 -3.28 3.72
N ASN A 170 0.91 -4.30 3.67
CA ASN A 170 -0.22 -4.36 2.72
C ASN A 170 -1.35 -3.43 3.16
N ILE A 171 -1.59 -3.30 4.48
CA ILE A 171 -2.53 -2.33 5.03
C ILE A 171 -2.07 -0.91 4.66
N TRP A 172 -0.80 -0.57 4.92
CA TRP A 172 -0.20 0.71 4.56
C TRP A 172 -0.37 1.04 3.08
N ARG A 173 -0.04 0.09 2.21
CA ARG A 173 -0.13 0.27 0.76
C ARG A 173 -1.56 0.48 0.28
N VAL A 174 -2.52 -0.25 0.84
CA VAL A 174 -3.93 -0.14 0.44
C VAL A 174 -4.55 1.14 0.98
N ILE A 175 -4.31 1.50 2.24
CA ILE A 175 -4.91 2.69 2.86
C ILE A 175 -4.38 3.98 2.22
N SER A 176 -3.06 4.06 1.96
CA SER A 176 -2.45 5.24 1.33
C SER A 176 -2.83 5.43 -0.14
N GLY A 177 -3.12 4.35 -0.86
CA GLY A 177 -3.54 4.37 -2.26
C GLY A 177 -5.04 4.35 -2.50
N ASN A 178 -5.87 4.66 -1.48
CA ASN A 178 -7.32 4.55 -1.58
C ASN A 178 -8.01 5.85 -1.17
N ASP A 179 -8.85 6.38 -2.07
CA ASP A 179 -9.56 7.65 -1.87
C ASP A 179 -10.60 7.63 -0.74
N LEU A 180 -10.93 6.45 -0.21
CA LEU A 180 -11.77 6.35 0.98
C LEU A 180 -11.06 6.74 2.28
N PHE A 181 -9.73 6.87 2.26
CA PHE A 181 -8.93 7.21 3.42
C PHE A 181 -8.10 8.47 3.17
N VAL A 182 -8.12 9.38 4.13
CA VAL A 182 -7.43 10.66 4.07
C VAL A 182 -6.37 10.70 5.16
N LEU A 183 -5.14 11.03 4.80
CA LEU A 183 -4.04 11.19 5.76
C LEU A 183 -4.33 12.37 6.70
N VAL A 184 -4.36 12.13 8.00
CA VAL A 184 -4.54 13.15 9.06
C VAL A 184 -3.20 13.61 9.61
N SER A 185 -2.34 12.65 9.94
CA SER A 185 -0.97 12.84 10.41
C SER A 185 -0.16 11.59 10.10
N GLU A 186 1.12 11.56 10.43
CA GLU A 186 1.94 10.37 10.22
C GLU A 186 1.29 9.14 10.87
N GLY A 187 1.01 8.14 10.04
CA GLY A 187 0.40 6.88 10.46
C GLY A 187 -1.11 6.92 10.70
N LYS A 188 -1.74 8.08 10.74
CA LYS A 188 -3.15 8.23 11.09
C LYS A 188 -4.00 8.63 9.89
N TYR A 189 -5.09 7.88 9.64
CA TYR A 189 -5.99 8.12 8.52
C TYR A 189 -7.43 8.32 8.99
N LEU A 190 -8.14 9.20 8.29
CA LEU A 190 -9.59 9.42 8.39
C LEU A 190 -10.30 8.51 7.38
N PHE A 191 -11.40 7.89 7.77
CA PHE A 191 -12.32 7.27 6.82
C PHE A 191 -13.30 8.33 6.29
N ILE A 192 -13.25 8.61 5.00
CA ILE A 192 -13.98 9.73 4.38
C ILE A 192 -15.50 9.75 4.67
N LYS A 193 -16.11 8.58 4.89
CA LYS A 193 -17.52 8.49 5.26
C LYS A 193 -17.83 8.98 6.68
N ARG A 194 -16.80 9.15 7.50
CA ARG A 194 -16.90 9.72 8.86
C ARG A 194 -16.64 11.23 8.90
N PHE A 195 -16.24 11.81 7.76
CA PHE A 195 -16.09 13.25 7.65
C PHE A 195 -17.45 13.92 7.62
N ILE A 196 -17.67 14.84 8.55
CA ILE A 196 -18.95 15.56 8.74
C ILE A 196 -18.93 16.81 7.87
N ILE A 197 -19.87 16.90 6.96
CA ILE A 197 -20.13 18.05 6.11
C ILE A 197 -21.57 17.95 5.63
N THR A 198 -22.29 19.05 5.66
CA THR A 198 -23.67 19.14 5.21
C THR A 198 -23.77 19.38 3.70
N PRO A 199 -24.90 19.04 3.06
CA PRO A 199 -25.10 19.34 1.64
C PRO A 199 -24.98 20.84 1.28
N ASP A 200 -25.43 21.73 2.17
CA ASP A 200 -25.36 23.18 1.97
C ASP A 200 -23.89 23.65 1.99
N GLU A 201 -23.08 23.13 2.93
CA GLU A 201 -21.64 23.42 2.96
C GLU A 201 -20.89 22.84 1.73
N GLU A 202 -21.31 21.67 1.22
CA GLU A 202 -20.76 21.12 -0.03
C GLU A 202 -21.07 22.05 -1.22
N GLU A 203 -22.27 22.62 -1.28
CA GLU A 203 -22.69 23.55 -2.32
C GLU A 203 -21.92 24.89 -2.23
N ASP A 204 -21.81 25.47 -1.03
CA ASP A 204 -21.05 26.70 -0.78
C ASP A 204 -19.56 26.55 -1.20
N ILE A 205 -18.94 25.41 -0.87
CA ILE A 205 -17.56 25.11 -1.28
C ILE A 205 -17.43 25.02 -2.80
N LEU A 206 -18.37 24.35 -3.47
CA LEU A 206 -18.36 24.23 -4.92
C LEU A 206 -18.52 25.59 -5.60
N GLU A 207 -19.44 26.43 -5.12
CA GLU A 207 -19.66 27.78 -5.64
C GLU A 207 -18.43 28.67 -5.44
N PHE A 208 -17.81 28.61 -4.26
CA PHE A 208 -16.56 29.34 -3.97
C PHE A 208 -15.45 28.96 -4.94
N VAL A 209 -15.18 27.66 -5.10
CA VAL A 209 -14.09 27.17 -5.97
C VAL A 209 -14.39 27.45 -7.43
N GLU A 210 -15.65 27.36 -7.84
CA GLU A 210 -16.07 27.68 -9.22
C GLU A 210 -15.83 29.14 -9.55
N SER A 211 -16.28 30.06 -8.68
CA SER A 211 -16.09 31.51 -8.83
C SER A 211 -14.61 31.88 -8.89
N ALA A 212 -13.79 31.34 -7.96
CA ALA A 212 -12.34 31.60 -7.95
C ALA A 212 -11.64 31.09 -9.22
N CYS A 213 -12.02 29.90 -9.71
CA CYS A 213 -11.48 29.36 -10.97
C CYS A 213 -11.91 30.16 -12.20
N GLU A 214 -13.11 30.75 -12.20
CA GLU A 214 -13.58 31.61 -13.29
C GLU A 214 -12.87 32.98 -13.33
N GLU A 215 -12.61 33.53 -12.14
CA GLU A 215 -11.95 34.81 -11.99
C GLU A 215 -10.43 34.75 -12.23
N ASN A 216 -9.77 33.75 -11.65
CA ASN A 216 -8.31 33.69 -11.60
C ASN A 216 -7.71 32.56 -12.46
N GLY A 217 -8.52 31.64 -12.99
CA GLY A 217 -8.07 30.41 -13.65
C GLY A 217 -7.71 29.29 -12.70
N PHE A 218 -7.68 29.54 -11.40
CA PHE A 218 -7.41 28.57 -10.33
C PHE A 218 -8.05 28.99 -9.02
N ALA A 219 -8.15 28.05 -8.07
CA ALA A 219 -8.47 28.33 -6.67
C ALA A 219 -7.40 27.73 -5.75
N SER A 220 -7.18 28.34 -4.58
CA SER A 220 -6.38 27.73 -3.51
C SER A 220 -7.27 26.88 -2.62
N LEU A 221 -6.89 25.63 -2.40
CA LEU A 221 -7.59 24.76 -1.45
C LEU A 221 -7.57 25.33 -0.02
N SER A 222 -6.54 26.12 0.31
CA SER A 222 -6.40 26.75 1.63
C SER A 222 -7.33 27.94 1.86
N ASP A 223 -7.91 28.48 0.79
CA ASP A 223 -8.83 29.61 0.87
C ASP A 223 -10.31 29.18 0.95
N VAL A 224 -10.56 27.89 0.80
CA VAL A 224 -11.91 27.32 0.94
C VAL A 224 -12.42 27.61 2.34
N PRO A 225 -13.61 28.25 2.48
CA PRO A 225 -14.18 28.57 3.75
C PRO A 225 -14.57 27.30 4.51
N LEU A 226 -14.13 27.16 5.76
CA LEU A 226 -14.38 25.97 6.56
C LEU A 226 -15.67 26.08 7.40
N GLY A 227 -16.07 27.31 7.78
CA GLY A 227 -17.31 27.53 8.56
C GLY A 227 -17.41 26.64 9.78
N SER A 228 -18.54 25.91 9.91
CA SER A 228 -18.81 24.95 10.99
C SER A 228 -18.10 23.61 10.79
N ILE A 229 -17.57 23.33 9.60
CA ILE A 229 -16.89 22.05 9.28
C ILE A 229 -15.73 21.79 10.25
N GLU A 230 -14.95 22.83 10.61
CA GLU A 230 -13.82 22.71 11.52
C GLU A 230 -14.28 22.37 12.95
N GLU A 231 -15.39 22.95 13.40
CA GLU A 231 -15.96 22.69 14.72
C GLU A 231 -16.54 21.26 14.82
N GLU A 232 -17.21 20.79 13.79
CA GLU A 232 -17.79 19.45 13.74
C GLU A 232 -16.73 18.34 13.55
N ASN A 233 -15.57 18.68 12.99
CA ASN A 233 -14.44 17.76 12.77
C ASN A 233 -13.23 18.14 13.64
N TYR A 234 -13.45 18.61 14.85
CA TYR A 234 -12.43 19.17 15.77
C TYR A 234 -11.25 18.24 16.09
N GLU A 235 -11.41 16.93 15.91
CA GLU A 235 -10.32 15.95 16.07
C GLU A 235 -9.33 15.92 14.91
N LEU A 236 -9.64 16.59 13.79
CA LEU A 236 -8.83 16.61 12.59
C LEU A 236 -7.95 17.86 12.56
N THR A 237 -6.79 17.74 11.94
CA THR A 237 -5.99 18.91 11.61
C THR A 237 -6.63 19.65 10.43
N GLN A 238 -6.43 20.97 10.34
CA GLN A 238 -6.94 21.80 9.25
C GLN A 238 -6.50 21.23 7.87
N LEU A 239 -5.26 20.74 7.77
CA LEU A 239 -4.79 20.07 6.55
C LEU A 239 -5.60 18.82 6.21
N ALA A 240 -5.95 18.01 7.21
CA ALA A 240 -6.78 16.82 6.99
C ALA A 240 -8.20 17.19 6.56
N ILE A 241 -8.78 18.28 7.11
CA ILE A 241 -10.07 18.81 6.70
C ILE A 241 -10.04 19.22 5.23
N TYR A 242 -9.07 20.02 4.81
CA TYR A 242 -8.91 20.40 3.39
C TYR A 242 -8.76 19.19 2.46
N ASN A 243 -7.94 18.22 2.84
CA ASN A 243 -7.79 16.98 2.07
C ASN A 243 -9.09 16.17 2.00
N ALA A 244 -9.88 16.15 3.07
CA ALA A 244 -11.18 15.49 3.10
C ALA A 244 -12.20 16.21 2.21
N ILE A 245 -12.26 17.54 2.27
CA ILE A 245 -13.08 18.37 1.38
C ILE A 245 -12.72 18.08 -0.08
N TYR A 246 -11.42 18.11 -0.41
CA TYR A 246 -11.01 17.80 -1.78
C TYR A 246 -11.52 16.42 -2.22
N LYS A 247 -11.27 15.38 -1.44
CA LYS A 247 -11.65 14.01 -1.81
C LYS A 247 -13.17 13.80 -1.85
N LYS A 248 -13.91 14.41 -0.94
CA LYS A 248 -15.35 14.20 -0.82
C LYS A 248 -16.17 15.07 -1.79
N VAL A 249 -15.75 16.34 -1.98
CA VAL A 249 -16.54 17.35 -2.68
C VAL A 249 -15.95 17.70 -4.04
N LEU A 250 -14.64 17.90 -4.12
CA LEU A 250 -14.00 18.55 -5.26
C LEU A 250 -13.38 17.60 -6.29
N SER A 251 -12.90 16.42 -5.88
CA SER A 251 -12.09 15.52 -6.73
C SER A 251 -12.78 15.02 -8.01
N GLY A 252 -14.11 15.06 -8.07
CA GLY A 252 -14.88 14.70 -9.28
C GLY A 252 -14.97 15.81 -10.33
N ARG A 253 -14.59 17.05 -9.99
CA ARG A 253 -14.75 18.25 -10.85
C ARG A 253 -13.47 19.03 -11.04
N TYR A 254 -12.53 18.94 -10.08
CA TYR A 254 -11.31 19.74 -10.05
C TYR A 254 -10.09 18.86 -9.88
N HIS A 255 -9.00 19.28 -10.49
CA HIS A 255 -7.67 18.67 -10.33
C HIS A 255 -6.89 19.45 -9.28
N LEU A 256 -6.26 18.74 -8.35
CA LEU A 256 -5.41 19.31 -7.30
C LEU A 256 -3.94 19.06 -7.64
N ASN A 257 -3.17 20.12 -7.71
CA ASN A 257 -1.71 20.07 -7.80
C ASN A 257 -1.10 20.85 -6.63
N GLY A 258 -0.55 20.13 -5.66
CA GLY A 258 -0.18 20.69 -4.36
C GLY A 258 -1.40 21.22 -3.61
N LYS A 259 -1.60 22.52 -3.59
CA LYS A 259 -2.79 23.19 -3.01
C LYS A 259 -3.62 23.97 -4.05
N ILE A 260 -3.22 23.92 -5.30
CA ILE A 260 -3.87 24.65 -6.38
C ILE A 260 -4.90 23.75 -7.06
N LEU A 261 -6.13 24.24 -7.14
CA LEU A 261 -7.26 23.59 -7.79
C LEU A 261 -7.47 24.22 -9.18
N THR A 262 -7.68 23.38 -10.19
CA THR A 262 -7.98 23.80 -11.56
C THR A 262 -9.10 22.95 -12.15
N LYS A 263 -9.91 23.52 -13.07
CA LYS A 263 -10.97 22.77 -13.79
C LYS A 263 -10.36 21.72 -14.73
N GLU A 264 -9.26 22.06 -15.39
CA GLU A 264 -8.55 21.15 -16.29
C GLU A 264 -7.24 20.67 -15.65
N LYS A 265 -6.77 19.49 -16.07
CA LYS A 265 -5.48 18.96 -15.61
C LYS A 265 -4.35 19.80 -16.22
N THR A 266 -3.65 20.54 -15.38
CA THR A 266 -2.53 21.41 -15.75
C THR A 266 -1.33 21.13 -14.84
N ASP A 267 -0.13 21.59 -15.26
CA ASP A 267 1.07 21.59 -14.41
C ASP A 267 1.13 22.85 -13.52
N LEU A 268 0.04 23.61 -13.45
CA LEU A 268 -0.05 24.81 -12.63
C LEU A 268 -0.01 24.41 -11.14
N ASP A 269 1.05 24.83 -10.48
CA ASP A 269 1.27 24.66 -9.03
C ASP A 269 1.69 25.99 -8.40
N ALA A 270 1.92 25.98 -7.09
CA ALA A 270 2.36 27.19 -6.38
C ALA A 270 3.68 27.75 -6.94
N VAL A 271 4.63 26.90 -7.36
CA VAL A 271 5.91 27.35 -7.92
C VAL A 271 5.70 28.01 -9.28
N ALA A 272 4.85 27.46 -10.13
CA ALA A 272 4.51 28.04 -11.43
C ALA A 272 3.83 29.41 -11.28
N LEU A 273 2.91 29.56 -10.33
CA LEU A 273 2.27 30.83 -10.00
C LEU A 273 3.27 31.87 -9.45
N LEU A 274 4.19 31.42 -8.58
CA LEU A 274 5.26 32.29 -8.08
C LEU A 274 6.19 32.74 -9.21
N LYS A 275 6.55 31.86 -10.15
CA LYS A 275 7.32 32.22 -11.35
C LYS A 275 6.58 33.25 -12.21
N GLN A 276 5.27 33.11 -12.37
CA GLN A 276 4.45 34.13 -13.06
C GLN A 276 4.46 35.48 -12.31
N TYR A 277 4.36 35.44 -10.98
CA TYR A 277 4.39 36.63 -10.13
C TYR A 277 5.72 37.39 -10.22
N ILE A 278 6.86 36.68 -10.27
CA ILE A 278 8.19 37.31 -10.39
C ILE A 278 8.55 37.66 -11.83
N LYS A 279 7.86 37.06 -12.81
CA LYS A 279 8.11 37.31 -14.24
C LYS A 279 7.94 38.80 -14.58
N GLY A 280 9.00 39.39 -15.13
CA GLY A 280 8.99 40.79 -15.50
C GLY A 280 9.42 41.76 -14.40
N LYS A 281 9.55 41.33 -13.16
CA LYS A 281 10.17 42.13 -12.10
C LYS A 281 11.67 42.25 -12.35
N ASP A 282 12.20 43.43 -12.11
CA ASP A 282 13.63 43.70 -12.19
C ASP A 282 14.35 43.22 -10.92
N GLU A 283 13.70 43.40 -9.78
CA GLU A 283 14.15 42.95 -8.49
C GLU A 283 12.96 42.58 -7.59
N CYS A 284 13.20 41.71 -6.60
CA CYS A 284 12.28 41.40 -5.53
C CYS A 284 13.04 40.94 -4.26
N THR A 285 12.34 40.95 -3.14
CA THR A 285 12.86 40.37 -1.91
C THR A 285 12.40 38.92 -1.72
N PHE A 286 13.19 38.15 -0.96
CA PHE A 286 12.78 36.81 -0.57
C PHE A 286 11.47 36.85 0.23
N ASP A 287 11.33 37.84 1.13
CA ASP A 287 10.16 37.97 2.00
C ASP A 287 8.88 38.26 1.17
N GLU A 288 8.94 39.13 0.14
CA GLU A 288 7.80 39.33 -0.77
C GLU A 288 7.35 38.04 -1.44
N VAL A 289 8.29 37.22 -1.88
CA VAL A 289 7.93 35.93 -2.53
C VAL A 289 7.47 34.90 -1.48
N ALA A 290 8.03 34.93 -0.28
CA ALA A 290 7.58 34.07 0.83
C ALA A 290 6.17 34.43 1.30
N ASP A 291 5.83 35.72 1.36
CA ASP A 291 4.46 36.19 1.66
C ASP A 291 3.47 35.70 0.59
N LYS A 292 3.89 35.73 -0.69
CA LYS A 292 3.08 35.17 -1.78
C LYS A 292 2.93 33.65 -1.70
N VAL A 293 3.91 32.91 -1.16
CA VAL A 293 3.77 31.49 -0.85
C VAL A 293 2.66 31.27 0.17
N VAL A 294 2.63 32.09 1.24
CA VAL A 294 1.59 31.99 2.28
C VAL A 294 0.21 32.25 1.68
N GLU A 295 0.09 33.31 0.85
CA GLU A 295 -1.16 33.64 0.15
C GLU A 295 -1.66 32.45 -0.72
N LEU A 296 -0.78 31.84 -1.52
CA LEU A 296 -1.14 30.77 -2.44
C LEU A 296 -1.37 29.40 -1.78
N THR A 297 -0.74 29.12 -0.63
CA THR A 297 -0.72 27.79 -0.06
C THR A 297 -1.21 27.70 1.39
N GLY A 298 -1.49 28.83 2.03
CA GLY A 298 -1.80 28.90 3.46
C GLY A 298 -0.66 28.43 4.38
N GLY A 299 0.55 28.23 3.84
CA GLY A 299 1.69 27.67 4.57
C GLY A 299 2.99 28.42 4.33
N THR A 300 3.95 28.25 5.27
CA THR A 300 5.23 28.97 5.27
C THR A 300 6.38 28.18 4.65
N ASN A 301 6.11 27.29 3.68
CA ASN A 301 7.16 26.49 3.06
C ASN A 301 8.08 27.37 2.15
N ARG A 302 9.16 27.83 2.74
CA ARG A 302 10.16 28.69 2.07
C ARG A 302 10.81 28.05 0.84
N GLN A 303 10.75 26.73 0.70
CA GLN A 303 11.34 26.03 -0.43
C GLN A 303 10.67 26.39 -1.76
N TYR A 304 9.37 26.66 -1.75
CA TYR A 304 8.66 27.13 -2.95
C TYR A 304 9.17 28.49 -3.45
N ALA A 305 9.45 29.42 -2.52
CA ALA A 305 10.05 30.71 -2.87
C ALA A 305 11.43 30.54 -3.50
N PHE A 306 12.29 29.70 -2.92
CA PHE A 306 13.61 29.42 -3.49
C PHE A 306 13.52 28.78 -4.87
N GLN A 307 12.66 27.76 -5.07
CA GLN A 307 12.49 27.11 -6.35
C GLN A 307 12.01 28.09 -7.45
N ALA A 308 11.11 29.02 -7.11
CA ALA A 308 10.66 30.02 -8.05
C ALA A 308 11.75 31.04 -8.40
N LEU A 309 12.53 31.47 -7.40
CA LEU A 309 13.55 32.51 -7.57
C LEU A 309 14.80 32.05 -8.33
N TYR A 310 15.30 30.85 -8.07
CA TYR A 310 16.59 30.41 -8.60
C TYR A 310 16.63 30.21 -10.13
N ASP A 311 15.50 30.04 -10.79
CA ASP A 311 15.49 29.87 -12.24
C ASP A 311 15.67 31.19 -13.01
N ASP A 312 15.07 32.29 -12.52
CA ASP A 312 14.99 33.56 -13.25
C ASP A 312 15.70 34.72 -12.55
N MET A 313 16.14 34.53 -11.32
CA MET A 313 16.71 35.56 -10.46
C MET A 313 18.07 35.17 -9.88
N VAL A 314 18.96 36.15 -9.71
CA VAL A 314 20.25 35.99 -9.00
C VAL A 314 20.16 36.63 -7.64
N ARG A 315 20.57 35.90 -6.63
CA ARG A 315 20.68 36.43 -5.26
C ARG A 315 21.86 37.38 -5.14
N VAL A 316 21.60 38.64 -4.82
CA VAL A 316 22.60 39.67 -4.67
C VAL A 316 22.86 40.04 -3.20
N ASP A 317 21.93 39.74 -2.29
CA ASP A 317 22.03 39.93 -0.85
C ASP A 317 21.18 38.89 -0.11
N LYS A 318 21.24 38.88 1.25
CA LYS A 318 20.50 37.92 2.08
C LYS A 318 19.01 37.81 1.74
N ASN A 319 18.39 38.93 1.39
CA ASN A 319 16.94 39.02 1.12
C ASN A 319 16.62 39.62 -0.25
N ARG A 320 17.63 39.90 -1.11
CA ARG A 320 17.43 40.61 -2.38
C ARG A 320 17.84 39.75 -3.57
N PHE A 321 16.97 39.71 -4.56
CA PHE A 321 17.14 39.01 -5.82
C PHE A 321 16.93 39.97 -6.98
N VAL A 322 17.75 39.84 -8.02
CA VAL A 322 17.72 40.66 -9.23
C VAL A 322 17.59 39.76 -10.43
N ALA A 323 16.79 40.18 -11.42
CA ALA A 323 16.54 39.36 -12.62
C ALA A 323 17.84 39.05 -13.37
N ASN A 324 18.00 37.82 -13.84
CA ASN A 324 19.20 37.35 -14.56
C ASN A 324 19.64 38.26 -15.69
N ARG A 325 18.69 38.95 -16.37
CA ARG A 325 18.98 39.87 -17.46
C ARG A 325 19.81 41.10 -17.07
N PHE A 326 19.88 41.43 -15.78
CA PHE A 326 20.68 42.55 -15.25
C PHE A 326 22.06 42.11 -14.72
N VAL A 327 22.26 40.80 -14.59
CA VAL A 327 23.52 40.25 -14.08
C VAL A 327 24.36 39.79 -15.28
N ASN A 328 25.24 40.69 -15.73
CA ASN A 328 26.13 40.42 -16.84
C ASN A 328 27.37 39.63 -16.33
N PHE A 329 27.21 38.30 -16.18
CA PHE A 329 28.37 37.46 -15.90
C PHE A 329 29.16 37.28 -17.21
N LYS A 330 30.36 37.85 -17.23
CA LYS A 330 31.35 37.45 -18.23
C LYS A 330 31.91 36.09 -17.79
N ILE A 331 31.33 35.03 -18.34
CA ILE A 331 31.69 33.64 -18.03
C ILE A 331 33.19 33.42 -18.17
N ASP A 332 33.82 34.01 -19.20
CA ASP A 332 35.26 33.93 -19.46
C ASP A 332 36.11 34.56 -18.34
N GLU A 333 35.65 35.64 -17.70
CA GLU A 333 36.33 36.25 -16.55
C GLU A 333 36.21 35.37 -15.30
N VAL A 334 35.04 34.78 -15.04
CA VAL A 334 34.79 33.87 -13.91
C VAL A 334 35.61 32.58 -14.08
N ASP A 335 35.61 31.98 -15.25
CA ASP A 335 36.43 30.81 -15.56
C ASP A 335 37.92 31.07 -15.43
N SER A 336 38.39 32.24 -15.84
CA SER A 336 39.77 32.67 -15.66
C SER A 336 40.15 32.80 -14.18
N ILE A 337 39.27 33.34 -13.34
CA ILE A 337 39.49 33.46 -11.89
C ILE A 337 39.45 32.07 -11.23
N LEU A 338 38.47 31.23 -11.55
CA LEU A 338 38.35 29.87 -10.99
C LEU A 338 39.54 28.99 -11.39
N SER A 339 40.01 29.07 -12.64
CA SER A 339 41.20 28.33 -13.12
C SER A 339 42.48 28.72 -12.41
N GLY A 340 42.53 29.90 -11.82
CA GLY A 340 43.69 30.37 -11.01
C GLY A 340 43.71 29.83 -9.58
N PHE A 341 42.64 29.14 -9.14
CA PHE A 341 42.52 28.53 -7.81
C PHE A 341 42.64 27.00 -7.83
N ILE A 342 42.72 26.37 -9.02
CA ILE A 342 42.99 24.94 -9.22
C ILE A 342 44.44 24.75 -9.61
#